data_05e454afaccce79810ed40d9290b83e9
#
_entry.id   05e454afaccce79810ed40d9290b83e9
#
_cell.length_a   1.000
_cell.length_b   1.000
_cell.length_c   1.000
_cell.angle_alpha   90.00
_cell.angle_beta   90.00
_cell.angle_gamma   90.00
#
_symmetry.space_group_name_H-M   'P 1'
#
loop_
_entity.id
_entity.type
_entity.pdbx_description
1 polymer ?
#
loop_
_entity_poly.entity_id
_entity_poly.type
_entity_poly.pdbx_seq_one_letter_code
_entity_poly.pdbx_strand_id
1 'polypeptide(L)'
;MGTPPRRGGQLEPIVYCLTRDHELAAVLDEQLVGVLVFFYNDAARLHQALILRAPNLVVIDTGAIRPESGDAGLGPVVTFVRERAAAARIAVRPGPGAEWLVGAEAGVGVVMLPGDIPGCAEAVVALSG
;
A
#
# COMPACT_ATOMS: atom_id res chain seq x y z
N MET A 1 -4.62 35.39 9.43
CA MET A 1 -3.89 34.37 8.78
C MET A 1 -4.60 33.02 8.95
N GLY A 2 -5.04 32.46 7.93
CA GLY A 2 -5.78 31.22 8.04
C GLY A 2 -4.91 30.06 8.50
N THR A 3 -5.17 28.91 7.93
CA THR A 3 -4.39 27.71 8.23
C THR A 3 -2.93 27.98 7.97
N PRO A 4 -2.06 27.68 8.93
CA PRO A 4 -0.65 27.84 8.68
C PRO A 4 -0.22 27.00 7.50
N PRO A 5 0.72 27.48 6.71
CA PRO A 5 1.24 26.69 5.62
C PRO A 5 1.86 25.41 6.16
N ARG A 6 1.85 24.38 5.36
CA ARG A 6 2.54 23.17 5.73
C ARG A 6 4.00 23.47 5.85
N ARG A 7 4.53 23.15 6.99
CA ARG A 7 5.87 23.50 7.30
C ARG A 7 6.86 22.91 6.33
N GLY A 8 7.81 23.74 5.89
CA GLY A 8 8.85 23.26 5.01
C GLY A 8 8.34 22.74 3.69
N GLY A 9 7.16 23.16 3.27
CA GLY A 9 6.58 22.64 2.04
C GLY A 9 6.06 21.22 2.17
N GLN A 10 5.78 20.79 3.38
CA GLN A 10 5.24 19.45 3.58
C GLN A 10 3.95 19.25 2.81
N LEU A 11 3.90 18.18 2.07
CA LEU A 11 2.71 17.75 1.36
C LEU A 11 1.99 16.72 2.20
N GLU A 12 0.71 16.52 1.90
CA GLU A 12 -0.03 15.45 2.53
C GLU A 12 0.63 14.13 2.22
N PRO A 13 0.69 13.20 3.18
CA PRO A 13 1.21 11.87 2.90
C PRO A 13 0.43 11.22 1.77
N ILE A 14 1.12 10.46 0.95
CA ILE A 14 0.53 9.76 -0.18
C ILE A 14 0.58 8.27 0.10
N VAL A 15 -0.56 7.60 0.00
CA VAL A 15 -0.70 6.17 0.18
C VAL A 15 -1.18 5.56 -1.13
N TYR A 16 -0.45 4.58 -1.64
CA TYR A 16 -0.90 3.75 -2.74
C TYR A 16 -1.38 2.42 -2.18
N CYS A 17 -2.59 2.03 -2.52
CA CYS A 17 -3.17 0.78 -2.04
C CYS A 17 -3.53 -0.12 -3.22
N LEU A 18 -2.85 -1.25 -3.32
CA LEU A 18 -3.14 -2.26 -4.33
C LEU A 18 -4.10 -3.27 -3.71
N THR A 19 -5.36 -3.24 -4.10
CA THR A 19 -6.37 -4.15 -3.58
C THR A 19 -7.50 -4.33 -4.58
N ARG A 20 -8.13 -5.50 -4.52
CA ARG A 20 -9.36 -5.77 -5.25
C ARG A 20 -10.55 -5.93 -4.30
N ASP A 21 -10.31 -5.73 -3.01
CA ASP A 21 -11.34 -5.81 -1.99
C ASP A 21 -12.01 -4.44 -1.87
N HIS A 22 -13.20 -4.33 -2.43
CA HIS A 22 -13.92 -3.05 -2.44
C HIS A 22 -14.33 -2.60 -1.05
N GLU A 23 -14.58 -3.53 -0.15
CA GLU A 23 -14.94 -3.19 1.23
C GLU A 23 -13.75 -2.56 1.94
N LEU A 24 -12.58 -3.15 1.78
CA LEU A 24 -11.36 -2.59 2.36
C LEU A 24 -11.08 -1.21 1.80
N ALA A 25 -11.20 -1.04 0.49
CA ALA A 25 -10.97 0.25 -0.15
C ALA A 25 -11.92 1.32 0.39
N ALA A 26 -13.18 0.98 0.56
CA ALA A 26 -14.17 1.93 1.08
C ALA A 26 -13.85 2.33 2.52
N VAL A 27 -13.47 1.38 3.36
CA VAL A 27 -13.12 1.65 4.74
C VAL A 27 -11.87 2.54 4.82
N LEU A 28 -10.85 2.24 4.02
CA LEU A 28 -9.63 3.04 4.01
C LEU A 28 -9.88 4.45 3.51
N ASP A 29 -10.69 4.59 2.46
CA ASP A 29 -11.03 5.91 1.93
C ASP A 29 -11.72 6.78 2.98
N GLU A 30 -12.56 6.18 3.80
CA GLU A 30 -13.26 6.88 4.86
C GLU A 30 -12.33 7.22 6.03
N GLN A 31 -11.44 6.31 6.40
CA GLN A 31 -10.63 6.47 7.62
C GLN A 31 -9.32 7.22 7.42
N LEU A 32 -8.79 7.27 6.21
CA LEU A 32 -7.53 7.97 5.94
C LEU A 32 -7.79 9.45 5.72
N VAL A 33 -7.84 10.19 6.82
CA VAL A 33 -8.09 11.63 6.81
C VAL A 33 -6.77 12.39 6.77
N GLY A 34 -6.68 13.40 5.93
CA GLY A 34 -5.45 14.19 5.79
C GLY A 34 -4.37 13.46 4.99
N VAL A 35 -4.76 12.46 4.22
CA VAL A 35 -3.87 11.62 3.44
C VAL A 35 -4.43 11.51 2.03
N LEU A 36 -3.57 11.60 1.04
CA LEU A 36 -3.96 11.34 -0.34
C LEU A 36 -3.84 9.84 -0.58
N VAL A 37 -4.96 9.17 -0.77
CA VAL A 37 -4.97 7.73 -0.99
C VAL A 37 -5.43 7.43 -2.41
N PHE A 38 -4.70 6.54 -3.09
CA PHE A 38 -5.02 6.11 -4.44
C PHE A 38 -5.11 4.59 -4.45
N PHE A 39 -6.17 4.08 -5.04
CA PHE A 39 -6.43 2.64 -5.09
C PHE A 39 -6.17 2.11 -6.49
N TYR A 40 -5.47 0.99 -6.56
CA TYR A 40 -5.18 0.29 -7.80
C TYR A 40 -5.64 -1.15 -7.67
N ASN A 41 -6.17 -1.71 -8.72
CA ASN A 41 -6.70 -3.07 -8.70
C ASN A 41 -5.80 -4.09 -9.42
N ASP A 42 -4.68 -3.63 -9.98
CA ASP A 42 -3.69 -4.54 -10.55
C ASP A 42 -2.28 -3.96 -10.40
N ALA A 43 -1.30 -4.85 -10.48
CA ALA A 43 0.10 -4.47 -10.26
C ALA A 43 0.62 -3.51 -11.33
N ALA A 44 0.15 -3.65 -12.57
CA ALA A 44 0.62 -2.78 -13.65
C ALA A 44 0.25 -1.32 -13.40
N ARG A 45 -0.96 -1.06 -12.88
CA ARG A 45 -1.39 0.30 -12.57
C ARG A 45 -0.59 0.87 -11.40
N LEU A 46 -0.31 0.05 -10.41
CA LEU A 46 0.55 0.47 -9.30
C LEU A 46 1.95 0.84 -9.82
N HIS A 47 2.51 0.03 -10.70
CA HIS A 47 3.83 0.29 -11.27
C HIS A 47 3.86 1.62 -12.02
N GLN A 48 2.83 1.90 -12.81
CA GLN A 48 2.73 3.17 -13.52
C GLN A 48 2.68 4.35 -12.56
N ALA A 49 1.92 4.23 -11.48
CA ALA A 49 1.83 5.28 -10.48
C ALA A 49 3.18 5.53 -9.80
N LEU A 50 3.92 4.45 -9.50
CA LEU A 50 5.24 4.56 -8.88
C LEU A 50 6.26 5.26 -9.78
N ILE A 51 6.14 5.10 -11.09
CA ILE A 51 7.01 5.80 -12.04
C ILE A 51 6.75 7.30 -12.00
N LEU A 52 5.49 7.69 -11.84
CA LEU A 52 5.10 9.10 -11.86
C LEU A 52 5.37 9.82 -10.54
N ARG A 53 5.23 9.15 -9.42
CA ARG A 53 5.38 9.76 -8.11
C ARG A 53 5.64 8.71 -7.05
N ALA A 54 6.54 9.01 -6.12
CA ALA A 54 6.82 8.12 -5.00
C ALA A 54 5.82 8.39 -3.85
N PRO A 55 5.18 7.36 -3.31
CA PRO A 55 4.31 7.51 -2.15
C PRO A 55 5.11 7.43 -0.85
N ASN A 56 4.43 7.68 0.27
CA ASN A 56 4.98 7.50 1.60
C ASN A 56 4.74 6.08 2.14
N LEU A 57 3.65 5.47 1.68
CA LEU A 57 3.26 4.12 2.10
C LEU A 57 2.65 3.40 0.92
N VAL A 58 3.03 2.14 0.73
CA VAL A 58 2.39 1.26 -0.25
C VAL A 58 1.77 0.11 0.51
N VAL A 59 0.47 -0.05 0.36
CA VAL A 59 -0.28 -1.16 0.93
C VAL A 59 -0.54 -2.16 -0.19
N ILE A 60 -0.12 -3.40 0.01
CA ILE A 60 -0.28 -4.45 -0.99
C ILE A 60 -1.18 -5.54 -0.41
N ASP A 61 -2.35 -5.70 -1.01
CA ASP A 61 -3.24 -6.81 -0.71
C ASP A 61 -2.90 -7.93 -1.68
N THR A 62 -2.41 -9.05 -1.16
CA THR A 62 -1.96 -10.15 -2.01
C THR A 62 -3.04 -10.70 -2.94
N GLY A 63 -4.31 -10.52 -2.56
CA GLY A 63 -5.42 -10.91 -3.42
C GLY A 63 -5.49 -10.14 -4.74
N ALA A 64 -4.82 -9.00 -4.83
CA ALA A 64 -4.77 -8.21 -6.06
C ALA A 64 -3.60 -8.60 -6.97
N ILE A 65 -2.73 -9.48 -6.51
CA ILE A 65 -1.63 -9.99 -7.33
C ILE A 65 -2.11 -11.29 -7.95
N ARG A 66 -2.25 -11.29 -9.26
CA ARG A 66 -2.90 -12.39 -9.97
C ARG A 66 -1.96 -12.99 -11.00
N PRO A 67 -1.27 -14.07 -10.63
CA PRO A 67 -0.35 -14.73 -11.58
C PRO A 67 -1.03 -15.15 -12.88
N GLU A 68 -2.29 -15.54 -12.81
CA GLU A 68 -3.07 -15.91 -13.99
C GLU A 68 -3.31 -14.76 -14.95
N SER A 69 -3.14 -13.52 -14.47
CA SER A 69 -3.25 -12.32 -15.30
C SER A 69 -1.88 -11.79 -15.72
N GLY A 70 -0.82 -12.54 -15.48
CA GLY A 70 0.53 -12.16 -15.87
C GLY A 70 1.35 -11.48 -14.80
N ASP A 71 0.81 -11.33 -13.59
CA ASP A 71 1.58 -10.75 -12.49
C ASP A 71 2.70 -11.71 -12.06
N ALA A 72 3.85 -11.13 -11.73
CA ALA A 72 5.04 -11.93 -11.40
C ALA A 72 5.10 -12.34 -9.92
N GLY A 73 4.08 -12.01 -9.13
CA GLY A 73 4.05 -12.34 -7.71
C GLY A 73 4.40 -11.19 -6.81
N LEU A 74 4.40 -11.44 -5.51
CA LEU A 74 4.62 -10.40 -4.50
C LEU A 74 6.06 -9.88 -4.50
N GLY A 75 7.04 -10.77 -4.59
CA GLY A 75 8.45 -10.37 -4.53
C GLY A 75 8.82 -9.30 -5.55
N PRO A 76 8.52 -9.49 -6.83
CA PRO A 76 8.79 -8.47 -7.84
C PRO A 76 8.07 -7.15 -7.60
N VAL A 77 6.83 -7.17 -7.07
CA VAL A 77 6.12 -5.95 -6.74
C VAL A 77 6.85 -5.19 -5.64
N VAL A 78 7.25 -5.88 -4.58
CA VAL A 78 8.00 -5.27 -3.48
C VAL A 78 9.33 -4.70 -3.97
N THR A 79 10.04 -5.46 -4.80
CA THR A 79 11.30 -5.01 -5.36
C THR A 79 11.13 -3.73 -6.18
N PHE A 80 10.09 -3.68 -7.00
CA PHE A 80 9.82 -2.50 -7.82
C PHE A 80 9.53 -1.28 -6.95
N VAL A 81 8.75 -1.45 -5.87
CA VAL A 81 8.49 -0.35 -4.93
C VAL A 81 9.79 0.16 -4.33
N ARG A 82 10.65 -0.75 -3.90
CA ARG A 82 11.93 -0.36 -3.29
C ARG A 82 12.84 0.37 -4.26
N GLU A 83 12.80 0.02 -5.52
CA GLU A 83 13.60 0.69 -6.54
C GLU A 83 13.07 2.08 -6.88
N ARG A 84 11.75 2.24 -6.90
CA ARG A 84 11.13 3.49 -7.32
C ARG A 84 10.81 4.42 -6.16
N ALA A 85 10.63 3.88 -4.96
CA ALA A 85 10.23 4.65 -3.79
C ALA A 85 10.98 4.11 -2.56
N ALA A 86 12.29 4.27 -2.56
CA ALA A 86 13.15 3.66 -1.54
C ALA A 86 12.78 4.09 -0.11
N ALA A 87 12.22 5.28 0.07
CA ALA A 87 11.84 5.77 1.39
C ALA A 87 10.42 5.37 1.79
N ALA A 88 9.66 4.76 0.91
CA ALA A 88 8.28 4.39 1.21
C ALA A 88 8.26 3.18 2.14
N ARG A 89 7.31 3.19 3.07
CA ARG A 89 7.02 2.00 3.86
C ARG A 89 6.19 1.05 3.02
N ILE A 90 6.37 -0.24 3.23
CA ILE A 90 5.62 -1.27 2.53
C ILE A 90 4.89 -2.11 3.57
N ALA A 91 3.58 -2.22 3.42
CA ALA A 91 2.74 -3.03 4.28
C ALA A 91 1.94 -4.01 3.41
N VAL A 92 1.86 -5.25 3.84
CA VAL A 92 1.23 -6.31 3.04
C VAL A 92 0.11 -6.95 3.84
N ARG A 93 -1.09 -7.02 3.23
CA ARG A 93 -2.21 -7.77 3.77
C ARG A 93 -2.22 -9.13 3.10
N PRO A 94 -1.93 -10.21 3.84
CA PRO A 94 -1.93 -11.55 3.24
C PRO A 94 -3.37 -12.03 3.04
N GLY A 95 -3.59 -12.75 1.96
CA GLY A 95 -4.82 -13.49 1.79
C GLY A 95 -4.88 -14.66 2.76
N PRO A 96 -6.03 -15.30 2.91
CA PRO A 96 -6.17 -16.45 3.82
C PRO A 96 -5.16 -17.55 3.47
N GLY A 97 -4.38 -17.95 4.46
CA GLY A 97 -3.38 -18.99 4.28
C GLY A 97 -2.11 -18.58 3.57
N ALA A 98 -1.94 -17.29 3.27
CA ALA A 98 -0.79 -16.79 2.51
C ALA A 98 0.25 -16.08 3.37
N GLU A 99 0.15 -16.13 4.67
CA GLU A 99 1.07 -15.42 5.57
C GLU A 99 2.51 -15.87 5.38
N TRP A 100 2.72 -17.18 5.20
CA TRP A 100 4.05 -17.73 4.98
C TRP A 100 4.66 -17.21 3.67
N LEU A 101 3.82 -17.04 2.67
CA LEU A 101 4.26 -16.58 1.35
C LEU A 101 4.77 -15.14 1.44
N VAL A 102 4.09 -14.31 2.22
CA VAL A 102 4.52 -12.93 2.43
C VAL A 102 5.90 -12.91 3.07
N GLY A 103 6.11 -13.72 4.11
CA GLY A 103 7.42 -13.79 4.76
C GLY A 103 8.52 -14.26 3.83
N ALA A 104 8.22 -15.20 2.93
CA ALA A 104 9.20 -15.74 2.01
C ALA A 104 9.52 -14.79 0.86
N GLU A 105 8.53 -14.09 0.32
CA GLU A 105 8.73 -13.28 -0.88
C GLU A 105 9.00 -11.81 -0.60
N ALA A 106 8.39 -11.24 0.44
CA ALA A 106 8.50 -9.80 0.70
C ALA A 106 9.83 -9.43 1.34
N GLY A 107 10.39 -10.32 2.13
CA GLY A 107 11.67 -10.08 2.78
C GLY A 107 11.60 -9.16 3.97
N VAL A 108 12.74 -8.59 4.32
CA VAL A 108 12.91 -7.75 5.51
C VAL A 108 12.36 -6.35 5.23
N GLY A 109 11.79 -5.73 6.26
CA GLY A 109 11.36 -4.34 6.16
C GLY A 109 9.93 -4.15 5.68
N VAL A 110 9.19 -5.24 5.53
CA VAL A 110 7.78 -5.19 5.17
C VAL A 110 6.92 -5.42 6.41
N VAL A 111 5.92 -4.58 6.59
CA VAL A 111 4.98 -4.70 7.70
C VAL A 111 3.87 -5.65 7.32
N MET A 112 3.60 -6.64 8.17
CA MET A 112 2.50 -7.57 7.96
C MET A 112 1.23 -6.98 8.54
N LEU A 113 0.19 -6.83 7.72
CA LEU A 113 -1.09 -6.30 8.16
C LEU A 113 -2.03 -7.44 8.58
N PRO A 114 -2.96 -7.17 9.52
CA PRO A 114 -4.02 -8.15 9.81
C PRO A 114 -4.85 -8.44 8.55
N GLY A 115 -5.36 -9.66 8.46
CA GLY A 115 -6.18 -10.04 7.31
C GLY A 115 -7.60 -9.49 7.36
N ASP A 116 -8.14 -9.25 8.56
CA ASP A 116 -9.48 -8.71 8.71
C ASP A 116 -9.52 -7.22 8.35
N ILE A 117 -10.64 -6.77 7.80
CA ILE A 117 -10.75 -5.40 7.32
C ILE A 117 -10.59 -4.37 8.43
N PRO A 118 -11.28 -4.48 9.59
CA PRO A 118 -11.10 -3.46 10.63
C PRO A 118 -9.67 -3.39 11.16
N GLY A 119 -9.04 -4.53 11.40
CA GLY A 119 -7.65 -4.57 11.87
C GLY A 119 -6.67 -4.04 10.84
N CYS A 120 -6.87 -4.40 9.58
CA CYS A 120 -6.04 -3.92 8.49
C CYS A 120 -6.15 -2.39 8.36
N ALA A 121 -7.38 -1.86 8.37
CA ALA A 121 -7.59 -0.43 8.24
C ALA A 121 -6.95 0.34 9.39
N GLU A 122 -7.11 -0.15 10.62
CA GLU A 122 -6.52 0.49 11.79
C GLU A 122 -5.00 0.54 11.67
N ALA A 123 -4.39 -0.56 11.24
CA ALA A 123 -2.94 -0.62 11.06
C ALA A 123 -2.46 0.34 9.97
N VAL A 124 -3.18 0.43 8.85
CA VAL A 124 -2.83 1.35 7.77
C VAL A 124 -2.92 2.80 8.24
N VAL A 125 -3.97 3.14 8.97
CA VAL A 125 -4.11 4.50 9.52
C VAL A 125 -2.93 4.83 10.43
N ALA A 126 -2.51 3.90 11.27
CA ALA A 126 -1.37 4.10 12.16
C ALA A 126 -0.07 4.31 11.36
N LEU A 127 0.11 3.57 10.28
CA LEU A 127 1.32 3.68 9.45
C LEU A 127 1.34 4.96 8.62
N SER A 128 0.17 5.48 8.26
CA SER A 128 0.07 6.68 7.43
C SER A 128 0.30 7.97 8.22
N GLY A 129 0.14 7.89 9.52
CA GLY A 129 0.38 9.03 10.41
C GLY A 129 1.82 9.18 10.79
#